data_00290c117302527d1f5f95f412fba3e0
#
_entry.id   00290c117302527d1f5f95f412fba3e0
#
_cell.length_a   1.000
_cell.length_b   1.000
_cell.length_c   1.000
_cell.angle_alpha   90.00
_cell.angle_beta   90.00
_cell.angle_gamma   90.00
#
_symmetry.space_group_name_H-M   'P 1'
#
loop_
_entity.id
_entity.type
_entity.pdbx_description
1 polymer ?
#
loop_
_entity_poly.entity_id
_entity_poly.type
_entity_poly.pdbx_seq_one_letter_code
_entity_poly.pdbx_strand_id
1 'polypeptide(L)'
;MAGNPLRNADIARLRFMTPQQASDIWDAIHSGLSIRNAAMELGYTYAALSDWLNDPSRVELLKRARARAAGVLVEESLEIADNGADTSAPDPARDKLRIQARQWAASRMDRASWGQQSGPSTEINVAHLYLGAMRTVQPAGNAVVIDAVAEPAEPAA
;
A
#
# COMPACT_ATOMS: atom_id res chain seq x y z
N MET A 1 14.87 34.39 7.31
CA MET A 1 15.44 33.43 6.36
C MET A 1 14.91 33.76 4.97
N ALA A 2 15.76 34.15 4.02
CA ALA A 2 15.37 34.41 2.64
C ALA A 2 15.01 33.06 1.99
N GLY A 3 13.75 32.94 1.51
CA GLY A 3 13.31 31.75 0.80
C GLY A 3 14.12 31.53 -0.49
N ASN A 4 14.18 30.29 -0.96
CA ASN A 4 14.84 29.95 -2.22
C ASN A 4 14.22 30.75 -3.39
N PRO A 5 14.97 31.65 -4.08
CA PRO A 5 14.43 32.53 -5.10
C PRO A 5 13.81 31.76 -6.28
N LEU A 6 14.36 30.60 -6.65
CA LEU A 6 13.81 29.74 -7.72
C LEU A 6 12.43 29.19 -7.34
N ARG A 7 12.26 28.75 -6.08
CA ARG A 7 10.94 28.29 -5.60
C ARG A 7 9.90 29.41 -5.66
N ASN A 8 10.26 30.63 -5.27
CA ASN A 8 9.33 31.76 -5.28
C ASN A 8 8.91 32.13 -6.71
N ALA A 9 9.84 32.10 -7.66
CA ALA A 9 9.55 32.32 -9.07
C ALA A 9 8.59 31.25 -9.61
N ASP A 10 8.80 29.98 -9.27
CA ASP A 10 7.93 28.89 -9.69
C ASP A 10 6.56 28.95 -9.04
N ILE A 11 6.45 29.33 -7.77
CA ILE A 11 5.14 29.57 -7.13
C ILE A 11 4.35 30.65 -7.90
N ALA A 12 5.03 31.72 -8.33
CA ALA A 12 4.37 32.73 -9.14
C ALA A 12 3.94 32.18 -10.51
N ARG A 13 4.79 31.40 -11.19
CA ARG A 13 4.44 30.75 -12.47
C ARG A 13 3.24 29.81 -12.31
N LEU A 14 3.21 28.99 -11.26
CA LEU A 14 2.11 28.07 -10.96
C LEU A 14 0.80 28.79 -10.62
N ARG A 15 0.89 30.01 -10.06
CA ARG A 15 -0.29 30.84 -9.73
C ARG A 15 -0.94 31.43 -10.97
N PHE A 16 -0.15 31.77 -12.00
CA PHE A 16 -0.60 32.44 -13.22
C PHE A 16 -0.46 31.55 -14.46
N MET A 17 -0.44 30.21 -14.27
CA MET A 17 -0.31 29.27 -15.38
C MET A 17 -1.53 29.32 -16.30
N THR A 18 -1.28 28.97 -17.56
CA THR A 18 -2.34 28.77 -18.54
C THR A 18 -3.09 27.46 -18.31
N PRO A 19 -4.32 27.30 -18.82
CA PRO A 19 -5.02 26.02 -18.78
C PRO A 19 -4.21 24.87 -19.39
N GLN A 20 -3.44 25.12 -20.45
CA GLN A 20 -2.58 24.12 -21.08
C GLN A 20 -1.48 23.66 -20.13
N GLN A 21 -0.79 24.57 -19.48
CA GLN A 21 0.25 24.23 -18.51
C GLN A 21 -0.30 23.43 -17.31
N ALA A 22 -1.53 23.73 -16.91
CA ALA A 22 -2.20 22.93 -15.89
C ALA A 22 -2.52 21.51 -16.41
N SER A 23 -2.97 21.37 -17.65
CA SER A 23 -3.19 20.09 -18.30
C SER A 23 -1.90 19.27 -18.36
N ASP A 24 -0.80 19.87 -18.81
CA ASP A 24 0.51 19.22 -18.93
C ASP A 24 0.97 18.65 -17.59
N ILE A 25 0.72 19.37 -16.46
CA ILE A 25 1.03 18.86 -15.12
C ILE A 25 0.19 17.63 -14.80
N TRP A 26 -1.12 17.67 -15.07
CA TRP A 26 -2.00 16.55 -14.78
C TRP A 26 -1.67 15.34 -15.67
N ASP A 27 -1.35 15.55 -16.94
CA ASP A 27 -0.97 14.49 -17.88
C ASP A 27 0.33 13.82 -17.44
N ALA A 28 1.31 14.57 -16.96
CA ALA A 28 2.54 14.02 -16.39
C ALA A 28 2.26 13.15 -15.13
N ILE A 29 1.33 13.56 -14.29
CA ILE A 29 0.94 12.75 -13.11
C ILE A 29 0.12 11.53 -13.53
N HIS A 30 -0.81 11.66 -14.49
CA HIS A 30 -1.62 10.57 -15.02
C HIS A 30 -0.79 9.48 -15.69
N SER A 31 0.31 9.84 -16.35
CA SER A 31 1.24 8.89 -16.97
C SER A 31 2.13 8.14 -15.96
N GLY A 32 1.92 8.34 -14.66
CA GLY A 32 2.68 7.62 -13.63
C GLY A 32 4.01 8.27 -13.24
N LEU A 33 4.33 9.46 -13.77
CA LEU A 33 5.54 10.18 -13.36
C LEU A 33 5.49 10.56 -11.88
N SER A 34 6.61 10.40 -11.20
CA SER A 34 6.76 10.94 -9.85
C SER A 34 6.70 12.47 -9.90
N ILE A 35 6.24 13.12 -8.81
CA ILE A 35 6.20 14.59 -8.73
C ILE A 35 7.59 15.18 -9.01
N ARG A 36 8.67 14.50 -8.63
CA ARG A 36 10.04 14.94 -8.90
C ARG A 36 10.35 14.94 -10.39
N ASN A 37 9.99 13.86 -11.10
CA ASN A 37 10.23 13.74 -12.54
C ASN A 37 9.34 14.71 -13.32
N ALA A 38 8.07 14.83 -12.96
CA ALA A 38 7.15 15.81 -13.54
C ALA A 38 7.66 17.26 -13.34
N ALA A 39 8.17 17.59 -12.15
CA ALA A 39 8.76 18.90 -11.90
C ALA A 39 9.99 19.15 -12.78
N MET A 40 10.86 18.17 -12.91
CA MET A 40 12.07 18.27 -13.73
C MET A 40 11.72 18.43 -15.22
N GLU A 41 10.78 17.66 -15.72
CA GLU A 41 10.35 17.66 -17.11
C GLU A 41 9.66 18.98 -17.49
N LEU A 42 8.81 19.51 -16.62
CA LEU A 42 8.07 20.76 -16.84
C LEU A 42 8.84 22.02 -16.40
N GLY A 43 10.06 21.85 -15.90
CA GLY A 43 10.92 22.98 -15.51
C GLY A 43 10.44 23.72 -14.26
N TYR A 44 9.90 22.98 -13.27
CA TYR A 44 9.54 23.52 -11.96
C TYR A 44 10.48 22.96 -10.87
N THR A 45 10.59 23.66 -9.76
CA THR A 45 11.18 23.08 -8.56
C THR A 45 10.21 22.07 -7.94
N TYR A 46 10.74 20.95 -7.44
CA TYR A 46 9.94 19.92 -6.76
C TYR A 46 9.05 20.49 -5.64
N ALA A 47 9.63 21.40 -4.83
CA ALA A 47 8.90 21.99 -3.71
C ALA A 47 7.69 22.80 -4.16
N ALA A 48 7.85 23.65 -5.20
CA ALA A 48 6.76 24.48 -5.70
C ALA A 48 5.64 23.60 -6.31
N LEU A 49 6.00 22.62 -7.15
CA LEU A 49 5.02 21.73 -7.75
C LEU A 49 4.32 20.85 -6.71
N SER A 50 5.07 20.34 -5.73
CA SER A 50 4.51 19.54 -4.64
C SER A 50 3.51 20.34 -3.79
N ASP A 51 3.85 21.57 -3.42
CA ASP A 51 2.96 22.44 -2.66
C ASP A 51 1.68 22.75 -3.46
N TRP A 52 1.84 23.03 -4.76
CA TRP A 52 0.71 23.31 -5.65
C TRP A 52 -0.24 22.10 -5.79
N LEU A 53 0.30 20.89 -5.97
CA LEU A 53 -0.50 19.66 -6.09
C LEU A 53 -1.21 19.29 -4.78
N ASN A 54 -0.59 19.55 -3.64
CA ASN A 54 -1.15 19.24 -2.33
C ASN A 54 -2.04 20.34 -1.75
N ASP A 55 -2.32 21.39 -2.52
CA ASP A 55 -3.30 22.41 -2.12
C ASP A 55 -4.68 21.77 -1.86
N PRO A 56 -5.39 22.12 -0.77
CA PRO A 56 -6.68 21.54 -0.43
C PRO A 56 -7.70 21.52 -1.57
N SER A 57 -7.67 22.53 -2.45
CA SER A 57 -8.57 22.61 -3.60
C SER A 57 -8.29 21.56 -4.68
N ARG A 58 -7.11 20.93 -4.68
CA ARG A 58 -6.64 19.99 -5.70
C ARG A 58 -6.43 18.56 -5.19
N VAL A 59 -6.54 18.34 -3.88
CA VAL A 59 -6.29 17.03 -3.26
C VAL A 59 -7.12 15.92 -3.90
N GLU A 60 -8.39 16.18 -4.19
CA GLU A 60 -9.25 15.17 -4.81
C GLU A 60 -8.88 14.90 -6.28
N LEU A 61 -8.43 15.92 -7.00
CA LEU A 61 -7.90 15.74 -8.36
C LEU A 61 -6.61 14.93 -8.33
N LEU A 62 -5.73 15.22 -7.38
CA LEU A 62 -4.47 14.48 -7.21
C LEU A 62 -4.72 13.01 -6.86
N LYS A 63 -5.70 12.70 -6.01
CA LYS A 63 -6.10 11.33 -5.72
C LYS A 63 -6.55 10.59 -6.99
N ARG A 64 -7.43 11.21 -7.79
CA ARG A 64 -7.90 10.65 -9.06
C ARG A 64 -6.76 10.44 -10.06
N ALA A 65 -5.86 11.42 -10.17
CA ALA A 65 -4.70 11.34 -11.03
C ALA A 65 -3.78 10.17 -10.62
N ARG A 66 -3.53 10.00 -9.32
CA ARG A 66 -2.75 8.89 -8.78
C ARG A 66 -3.42 7.53 -8.98
N ALA A 67 -4.74 7.45 -8.83
CA ALA A 67 -5.46 6.22 -9.10
C ALA A 67 -5.34 5.81 -10.58
N ARG A 68 -5.41 6.77 -11.51
CA ARG A 68 -5.17 6.51 -12.93
C ARG A 68 -3.73 6.08 -13.21
N ALA A 69 -2.76 6.77 -12.63
CA ALA A 69 -1.33 6.42 -12.72
C ALA A 69 -1.03 5.01 -12.19
N ALA A 70 -1.73 4.57 -11.15
CA ALA A 70 -1.61 3.20 -10.65
C ALA A 70 -1.98 2.17 -11.70
N GLY A 71 -3.04 2.40 -12.49
CA GLY A 71 -3.40 1.54 -13.62
C GLY A 71 -2.29 1.46 -14.67
N VAL A 72 -1.73 2.61 -15.07
CA VAL A 72 -0.61 2.67 -16.03
C VAL A 72 0.59 1.85 -15.54
N LEU A 73 0.96 1.98 -14.27
CA LEU A 73 2.09 1.21 -13.70
C LEU A 73 1.83 -0.30 -13.70
N VAL A 74 0.58 -0.73 -13.54
CA VAL A 74 0.22 -2.15 -13.63
C VAL A 74 0.31 -2.63 -15.07
N GLU A 75 -0.20 -1.89 -16.04
CA GLU A 75 -0.08 -2.20 -17.47
C GLU A 75 1.38 -2.31 -17.89
N GLU A 76 2.23 -1.35 -17.52
CA GLU A 76 3.68 -1.42 -17.73
C GLU A 76 4.32 -2.67 -17.09
N SER A 77 3.79 -3.13 -15.97
CA SER A 77 4.30 -4.36 -15.33
C SER A 77 4.02 -5.59 -16.18
N LEU A 78 2.86 -5.64 -16.86
CA LEU A 78 2.51 -6.71 -17.79
C LEU A 78 3.38 -6.64 -19.05
N GLU A 79 3.58 -5.44 -19.60
CA GLU A 79 4.46 -5.25 -20.76
C GLU A 79 5.90 -5.73 -20.49
N ILE A 80 6.43 -5.45 -19.29
CA ILE A 80 7.76 -5.94 -18.88
C ILE A 80 7.75 -7.47 -18.78
N ALA A 81 6.71 -8.06 -18.23
CA ALA A 81 6.59 -9.52 -18.09
C ALA A 81 6.53 -10.22 -19.46
N ASP A 82 5.88 -9.57 -20.43
CA ASP A 82 5.76 -10.08 -21.82
C ASP A 82 6.95 -9.72 -22.70
N ASN A 83 8.04 -9.15 -22.15
CA ASN A 83 9.22 -8.65 -22.87
C ASN A 83 8.90 -7.57 -23.93
N GLY A 84 7.75 -6.88 -23.83
CA GLY A 84 7.33 -5.84 -24.77
C GLY A 84 7.97 -4.47 -24.54
N ALA A 85 8.41 -4.20 -23.32
CA ALA A 85 8.78 -2.83 -22.89
C ALA A 85 10.25 -2.47 -23.06
N ASP A 86 11.13 -3.38 -23.44
CA ASP A 86 12.57 -3.09 -23.48
C ASP A 86 13.28 -3.87 -24.59
N THR A 87 14.04 -3.14 -25.41
CA THR A 87 14.92 -3.71 -26.44
C THR A 87 16.28 -4.14 -25.90
N SER A 88 16.53 -3.96 -24.61
CA SER A 88 17.77 -4.40 -23.95
C SER A 88 17.78 -5.93 -23.78
N ALA A 89 19.00 -6.49 -23.65
CA ALA A 89 19.16 -7.91 -23.41
C ALA A 89 18.30 -8.37 -22.21
N PRO A 90 17.60 -9.51 -22.29
CA PRO A 90 16.73 -9.98 -21.24
C PRO A 90 17.51 -10.22 -19.93
N ASP A 91 17.09 -9.53 -18.89
CA ASP A 91 17.61 -9.68 -17.52
C ASP A 91 16.43 -9.98 -16.57
N PRO A 92 16.09 -11.25 -16.36
CA PRO A 92 14.95 -11.64 -15.54
C PRO A 92 15.01 -11.11 -14.10
N ALA A 93 16.22 -10.92 -13.54
CA ALA A 93 16.36 -10.41 -12.19
C ALA A 93 16.01 -8.92 -12.12
N ARG A 94 16.48 -8.14 -13.09
CA ARG A 94 16.14 -6.73 -13.23
C ARG A 94 14.65 -6.53 -13.51
N ASP A 95 14.08 -7.32 -14.40
CA ASP A 95 12.68 -7.21 -14.78
C ASP A 95 11.76 -7.56 -13.61
N LYS A 96 12.10 -8.58 -12.83
CA LYS A 96 11.39 -8.88 -11.58
C LYS A 96 11.38 -7.70 -10.62
N LEU A 97 12.51 -7.02 -10.43
CA LEU A 97 12.58 -5.83 -9.59
C LEU A 97 11.76 -4.66 -10.15
N ARG A 98 11.76 -4.46 -11.46
CA ARG A 98 10.96 -3.42 -12.14
C ARG A 98 9.46 -3.66 -11.93
N ILE A 99 9.00 -4.90 -12.11
CA ILE A 99 7.61 -5.31 -11.89
C ILE A 99 7.22 -5.08 -10.41
N GLN A 100 8.03 -5.58 -9.47
CA GLN A 100 7.77 -5.42 -8.05
C GLN A 100 7.69 -3.97 -7.62
N ALA A 101 8.59 -3.12 -8.11
CA ALA A 101 8.60 -1.68 -7.81
C ALA A 101 7.34 -0.99 -8.31
N ARG A 102 6.85 -1.33 -9.53
CA ARG A 102 5.62 -0.77 -10.09
C ARG A 102 4.38 -1.23 -9.35
N GLN A 103 4.27 -2.51 -9.06
CA GLN A 103 3.16 -3.06 -8.27
C GLN A 103 3.12 -2.45 -6.88
N TRP A 104 4.28 -2.29 -6.23
CA TRP A 104 4.35 -1.60 -4.94
C TRP A 104 3.89 -0.14 -5.04
N ALA A 105 4.35 0.60 -6.05
CA ALA A 105 3.94 1.98 -6.28
C ALA A 105 2.43 2.09 -6.54
N ALA A 106 1.87 1.24 -7.42
CA ALA A 106 0.45 1.20 -7.72
C ALA A 106 -0.39 0.95 -6.46
N SER A 107 0.01 0.00 -5.63
CA SER A 107 -0.68 -0.29 -4.36
C SER A 107 -0.68 0.86 -3.35
N ARG A 108 0.29 1.79 -3.46
CA ARG A 108 0.35 3.00 -2.62
C ARG A 108 -0.44 4.16 -3.20
N MET A 109 -0.51 4.24 -4.53
CA MET A 109 -1.25 5.31 -5.24
C MET A 109 -2.76 5.08 -5.19
N ASP A 110 -3.20 3.85 -5.38
CA ASP A 110 -4.61 3.44 -5.27
C ASP A 110 -4.73 2.13 -4.49
N ARG A 111 -4.81 2.28 -3.18
CA ARG A 111 -4.93 1.15 -2.26
C ARG A 111 -6.25 0.39 -2.42
N ALA A 112 -7.31 1.06 -2.87
CA ALA A 112 -8.63 0.44 -3.01
C ALA A 112 -8.64 -0.59 -4.13
N SER A 113 -8.01 -0.26 -5.27
CA SER A 113 -7.98 -1.14 -6.45
C SER A 113 -6.80 -2.09 -6.46
N TRP A 114 -5.62 -1.65 -6.00
CA TRP A 114 -4.35 -2.38 -6.14
C TRP A 114 -3.64 -2.69 -4.82
N GLY A 115 -4.20 -2.22 -3.69
CA GLY A 115 -3.69 -2.60 -2.37
C GLY A 115 -3.84 -4.10 -2.19
N GLN A 116 -2.87 -4.73 -1.53
CA GLN A 116 -3.13 -6.05 -0.99
C GLN A 116 -4.42 -5.93 -0.18
N GLN A 117 -5.48 -6.59 -0.64
CA GLN A 117 -6.61 -6.84 0.22
C GLN A 117 -6.02 -7.61 1.38
N SER A 118 -5.81 -6.93 2.49
CA SER A 118 -5.78 -7.61 3.76
C SER A 118 -7.12 -8.31 3.75
N GLY A 119 -7.15 -9.58 3.43
CA GLY A 119 -8.27 -10.44 3.72
C GLY A 119 -8.69 -10.07 5.14
N PRO A 120 -9.93 -10.23 5.57
CA PRO A 120 -10.35 -9.81 6.89
C PRO A 120 -9.16 -10.12 7.77
N SER A 121 -8.56 -9.08 8.36
CA SER A 121 -7.38 -9.30 9.18
C SER A 121 -7.90 -10.28 10.21
N THR A 122 -7.60 -11.55 9.97
CA THR A 122 -7.72 -12.51 11.02
C THR A 122 -6.62 -12.05 11.96
N GLU A 123 -6.91 -10.97 12.69
CA GLU A 123 -6.31 -10.81 13.99
C GLU A 123 -6.69 -12.13 14.65
N ILE A 124 -5.79 -13.10 14.52
CA ILE A 124 -5.82 -14.29 15.32
C ILE A 124 -5.57 -13.72 16.70
N ASN A 125 -6.67 -13.29 17.32
CA ASN A 125 -6.64 -12.89 18.70
C ASN A 125 -6.38 -14.20 19.46
N VAL A 126 -5.09 -14.48 19.66
CA VAL A 126 -4.61 -15.69 20.33
C VAL A 126 -5.33 -15.83 21.68
N ALA A 127 -5.67 -14.72 22.31
CA ALA A 127 -6.50 -14.70 23.50
C ALA A 127 -7.92 -15.28 23.27
N HIS A 128 -8.55 -14.97 22.12
CA HIS A 128 -9.86 -15.54 21.75
C HIS A 128 -9.79 -17.03 21.43
N LEU A 129 -8.71 -17.48 20.77
CA LEU A 129 -8.46 -18.89 20.53
C LEU A 129 -8.19 -19.64 21.83
N TYR A 130 -7.40 -19.08 22.73
CA TYR A 130 -7.16 -19.67 24.05
C TYR A 130 -8.44 -19.73 24.92
N LEU A 131 -9.23 -18.68 24.96
CA LEU A 131 -10.51 -18.67 25.67
C LEU A 131 -11.53 -19.61 25.03
N GLY A 132 -11.54 -19.73 23.70
CA GLY A 132 -12.36 -20.71 23.00
C GLY A 132 -11.93 -22.16 23.31
N ALA A 133 -10.63 -22.44 23.28
CA ALA A 133 -10.08 -23.73 23.65
C ALA A 133 -10.34 -24.10 25.13
N MET A 134 -10.19 -23.15 26.06
CA MET A 134 -10.53 -23.37 27.47
C MET A 134 -12.02 -23.59 27.70
N ARG A 135 -12.90 -23.00 26.92
CA ARG A 135 -14.35 -23.26 27.00
C ARG A 135 -14.72 -24.65 26.49
N THR A 136 -14.00 -25.17 25.50
CA THR A 136 -14.24 -26.54 24.97
C THR A 136 -13.61 -27.63 25.82
N VAL A 137 -12.68 -27.29 26.68
CA VAL A 137 -12.04 -28.23 27.65
C VAL A 137 -12.71 -28.11 29.04
N GLN A 138 -13.81 -27.41 29.18
CA GLN A 138 -14.62 -27.50 30.39
C GLN A 138 -15.20 -28.94 30.41
N PRO A 139 -14.75 -29.83 31.30
CA PRO A 139 -15.33 -31.16 31.36
C PRO A 139 -16.83 -30.99 31.63
N ALA A 140 -17.63 -31.61 30.76
CA ALA A 140 -19.03 -31.80 31.04
C ALA A 140 -19.09 -32.37 32.45
N GLY A 141 -19.69 -31.63 33.36
CA GLY A 141 -19.74 -31.95 34.77
C GLY A 141 -20.39 -33.31 35.01
N ASN A 142 -19.57 -34.29 35.13
CA ASN A 142 -19.76 -35.54 35.84
C ASN A 142 -18.36 -36.00 36.24
N ALA A 143 -17.82 -35.36 37.26
CA ALA A 143 -16.80 -36.01 38.06
C ALA A 143 -17.49 -37.21 38.68
N VAL A 144 -17.31 -38.37 38.08
CA VAL A 144 -17.58 -39.63 38.79
C VAL A 144 -16.57 -39.65 39.93
N VAL A 145 -17.05 -39.33 41.12
CA VAL A 145 -16.34 -39.59 42.34
C VAL A 145 -16.25 -41.10 42.44
N ILE A 146 -15.12 -41.66 42.08
CA ILE A 146 -14.82 -43.06 42.40
C ILE A 146 -14.55 -43.05 43.90
N ASP A 147 -15.58 -43.34 44.67
CA ASP A 147 -15.40 -43.73 46.08
C ASP A 147 -14.47 -44.95 46.08
N ALA A 148 -13.24 -44.71 46.54
CA ALA A 148 -12.34 -45.82 46.85
C ALA A 148 -12.95 -46.57 48.04
N VAL A 149 -13.62 -47.64 47.70
CA VAL A 149 -14.06 -48.65 48.69
C VAL A 149 -12.80 -49.18 49.33
N ALA A 150 -12.53 -48.81 50.56
CA ALA A 150 -11.49 -49.40 51.34
C ALA A 150 -11.85 -50.86 51.61
N GLU A 151 -11.06 -51.77 51.08
CA GLU A 151 -11.15 -53.17 51.30
C GLU A 151 -10.83 -53.49 52.76
N PRO A 152 -11.69 -54.15 53.51
CA PRO A 152 -11.41 -54.50 54.91
C PRO A 152 -10.26 -55.52 55.03
N ALA A 153 -9.28 -55.19 55.81
CA ALA A 153 -8.17 -56.09 56.13
C ALA A 153 -8.71 -57.31 56.82
N GLU A 154 -8.39 -58.47 56.26
CA GLU A 154 -8.64 -59.77 56.91
C GLU A 154 -7.83 -59.86 58.19
N PRO A 155 -8.42 -60.38 59.27
CA PRO A 155 -7.66 -60.69 60.51
C PRO A 155 -6.85 -61.98 60.34
N ALA A 156 -5.56 -61.88 60.58
CA ALA A 156 -4.69 -63.03 60.67
C ALA A 156 -5.05 -63.93 61.88
N ALA A 157 -5.21 -65.22 61.61
CA ALA A 157 -5.27 -66.26 62.62
C ALA A 157 -3.90 -66.76 63.03
#